data_dc4be7ccbedb31b551e50f06893c7ee5
#
_entry.id   dc4be7ccbedb31b551e50f06893c7ee5
#
_cell.length_a   1.000
_cell.length_b   1.000
_cell.length_c   1.000
_cell.angle_alpha   90.00
_cell.angle_beta   90.00
_cell.angle_gamma   90.00
#
_symmetry.space_group_name_H-M   'P 1'
#
loop_
_entity.id
_entity.type
_entity.pdbx_description
1 polymer ?
#
loop_
_entity_poly.entity_id
_entity_poly.type
_entity_poly.pdbx_seq_one_letter_code
_entity_poly.pdbx_strand_id
1 'polypeptide(L)'
;MNKNMQQYLDKAEVLIEALPYIQRFNRKIIVVKYGGSAMIDEELKKRVIEDVTLLKLVGFKPIIVHGGGKEISKWVEKAGMEPKFINGLRVTDKDTMELAEMVLGKVNKSLVQLVESLA
;
A
#
# COMPACT_ATOMS: atom_id res chain seq x y z
N MET A 1 -8.23 17.29 -36.47
CA MET A 1 -8.62 17.07 -35.06
C MET A 1 -7.65 17.84 -34.16
N ASN A 2 -8.13 18.63 -33.22
CA ASN A 2 -7.22 19.35 -32.35
C ASN A 2 -6.59 18.42 -31.30
N LYS A 3 -5.50 18.87 -30.68
CA LYS A 3 -4.79 18.07 -29.66
C LYS A 3 -5.66 17.64 -28.48
N ASN A 4 -6.60 18.50 -28.06
CA ASN A 4 -7.48 18.19 -26.91
C ASN A 4 -8.42 17.04 -27.23
N MET A 5 -8.99 17.00 -28.41
CA MET A 5 -9.88 15.91 -28.84
C MET A 5 -9.12 14.59 -28.90
N GLN A 6 -7.89 14.59 -29.43
CA GLN A 6 -7.06 13.40 -29.49
C GLN A 6 -6.73 12.86 -28.10
N GLN A 7 -6.41 13.74 -27.15
CA GLN A 7 -6.15 13.34 -25.76
C GLN A 7 -7.38 12.66 -25.12
N TYR A 8 -8.57 13.18 -25.36
CA TYR A 8 -9.79 12.57 -24.84
C TYR A 8 -10.07 11.21 -25.47
N LEU A 9 -9.84 11.07 -26.77
CA LEU A 9 -9.97 9.78 -27.47
C LEU A 9 -8.98 8.75 -26.93
N ASP A 10 -7.73 9.14 -26.70
CA ASP A 10 -6.71 8.27 -26.15
C ASP A 10 -7.07 7.77 -24.75
N LYS A 11 -7.60 8.65 -23.90
CA LYS A 11 -8.09 8.29 -22.56
C LYS A 11 -9.26 7.32 -22.64
N ALA A 12 -10.19 7.55 -23.57
CA ALA A 12 -11.32 6.66 -23.78
C ALA A 12 -10.87 5.27 -24.23
N GLU A 13 -9.87 5.19 -25.12
CA GLU A 13 -9.29 3.91 -25.55
C GLU A 13 -8.68 3.14 -24.37
N VAL A 14 -7.94 3.81 -23.49
CA VAL A 14 -7.36 3.19 -22.30
C VAL A 14 -8.45 2.59 -21.42
N LEU A 15 -9.55 3.32 -21.20
CA LEU A 15 -10.70 2.84 -20.42
C LEU A 15 -11.36 1.62 -21.06
N ILE A 16 -11.52 1.63 -22.38
CA ILE A 16 -12.10 0.52 -23.12
C ILE A 16 -11.19 -0.71 -23.04
N GLU A 17 -9.88 -0.54 -23.14
CA GLU A 17 -8.90 -1.63 -22.97
C GLU A 17 -8.97 -2.23 -21.57
N ALA A 18 -9.25 -1.43 -20.54
CA ALA A 18 -9.37 -1.90 -19.16
C ALA A 18 -10.65 -2.71 -18.92
N LEU A 19 -11.69 -2.50 -19.72
CA LEU A 19 -13.02 -3.07 -19.49
C LEU A 19 -13.04 -4.60 -19.35
N PRO A 20 -12.36 -5.39 -20.20
CA PRO A 20 -12.32 -6.85 -20.03
C PRO A 20 -11.72 -7.29 -18.71
N TYR A 21 -10.71 -6.57 -18.23
CA TYR A 21 -10.06 -6.86 -16.94
C TYR A 21 -10.99 -6.51 -15.78
N ILE A 22 -11.67 -5.37 -15.86
CA ILE A 22 -12.66 -4.96 -14.85
C ILE A 22 -13.78 -6.00 -14.77
N GLN A 23 -14.31 -6.47 -15.89
CA GLN A 23 -15.34 -7.50 -15.95
C GLN A 23 -14.86 -8.82 -15.34
N ARG A 24 -13.63 -9.22 -15.67
CA ARG A 24 -13.04 -10.48 -15.21
C ARG A 24 -12.82 -10.49 -13.70
N PHE A 25 -12.38 -9.37 -13.11
CA PHE A 25 -11.98 -9.29 -11.71
C PHE A 25 -13.02 -8.58 -10.82
N ASN A 26 -14.15 -8.14 -11.39
CA ASN A 26 -15.20 -7.50 -10.63
C ASN A 26 -15.67 -8.41 -9.48
N ARG A 27 -15.80 -7.85 -8.29
CA ARG A 27 -16.16 -8.54 -7.04
C ARG A 27 -15.14 -9.56 -6.54
N LYS A 28 -14.00 -9.69 -7.21
CA LYS A 28 -12.94 -10.60 -6.75
C LYS A 28 -12.05 -9.95 -5.72
N ILE A 29 -11.54 -10.76 -4.80
CA ILE A 29 -10.57 -10.31 -3.82
C ILE A 29 -9.21 -10.22 -4.50
N ILE A 30 -8.57 -9.06 -4.35
CA ILE A 30 -7.22 -8.80 -4.86
C ILE A 30 -6.34 -8.44 -3.69
N VAL A 31 -5.27 -9.20 -3.49
CA VAL A 31 -4.29 -8.91 -2.44
C VAL A 31 -3.23 -7.99 -3.02
N VAL A 32 -3.08 -6.83 -2.41
CA VAL A 32 -2.06 -5.84 -2.78
C VAL A 32 -0.98 -5.85 -1.71
N LYS A 33 0.20 -6.33 -2.05
CA LYS A 33 1.34 -6.31 -1.14
C LYS A 33 2.01 -4.94 -1.19
N TYR A 34 2.08 -4.28 -0.05
CA TYR A 34 2.62 -2.94 0.10
C TYR A 34 3.81 -2.95 1.06
N GLY A 35 4.98 -2.49 0.59
CA GLY A 35 6.17 -2.51 1.43
C GLY A 35 7.38 -1.91 0.74
N GLY A 36 8.54 -2.04 1.36
CA GLY A 36 9.81 -1.56 0.84
C GLY A 36 9.84 -0.03 0.66
N SER A 37 10.39 0.43 -0.47
CA SER A 37 10.56 1.85 -0.77
C SER A 37 9.25 2.63 -0.84
N ALA A 38 8.15 1.97 -1.23
CA ALA A 38 6.84 2.62 -1.29
C ALA A 38 6.31 3.04 0.08
N MET A 39 6.77 2.39 1.16
CA MET A 39 6.38 2.76 2.52
C MET A 39 7.14 3.97 3.06
N ILE A 40 8.31 4.27 2.49
CA ILE A 40 9.18 5.36 2.96
C ILE A 40 8.84 6.67 2.26
N ASP A 41 8.53 6.59 0.97
CA ASP A 41 8.23 7.74 0.13
C ASP A 41 6.76 8.11 0.28
N GLU A 42 6.48 9.27 0.86
CA GLU A 42 5.11 9.74 1.11
C GLU A 42 4.31 9.94 -0.17
N GLU A 43 4.96 10.34 -1.25
CA GLU A 43 4.27 10.51 -2.53
C GLU A 43 3.90 9.17 -3.16
N LEU A 44 4.80 8.19 -3.13
CA LEU A 44 4.51 6.83 -3.59
C LEU A 44 3.41 6.19 -2.74
N LYS A 45 3.45 6.39 -1.42
CA LYS A 45 2.41 5.92 -0.51
C LYS A 45 1.04 6.44 -0.92
N LYS A 46 0.94 7.74 -1.17
CA LYS A 46 -0.31 8.37 -1.59
C LYS A 46 -0.81 7.79 -2.92
N ARG A 47 0.08 7.62 -3.90
CA ARG A 47 -0.28 7.04 -5.21
C ARG A 47 -0.77 5.61 -5.10
N VAL A 48 -0.11 4.78 -4.30
CA VAL A 48 -0.54 3.40 -4.06
C VAL A 48 -1.95 3.38 -3.47
N ILE A 49 -2.23 4.22 -2.50
CA ILE A 49 -3.54 4.28 -1.87
C ILE A 49 -4.61 4.83 -2.83
N GLU A 50 -4.27 5.81 -3.66
CA GLU A 50 -5.16 6.29 -4.72
C GLU A 50 -5.52 5.17 -5.69
N ASP A 51 -4.53 4.38 -6.12
CA ASP A 51 -4.75 3.26 -7.03
C ASP A 51 -5.62 2.17 -6.40
N VAL A 52 -5.38 1.84 -5.13
CA VAL A 52 -6.19 0.85 -4.41
C VAL A 52 -7.63 1.35 -4.24
N THR A 53 -7.80 2.63 -3.94
CA THR A 53 -9.12 3.27 -3.84
C THR A 53 -9.85 3.18 -5.19
N LEU A 54 -9.15 3.43 -6.28
CA LEU A 54 -9.72 3.29 -7.62
C LEU A 54 -10.18 1.84 -7.88
N LEU A 55 -9.36 0.85 -7.55
CA LEU A 55 -9.73 -0.56 -7.68
C LEU A 55 -11.02 -0.87 -6.91
N LYS A 56 -11.16 -0.34 -5.71
CA LYS A 56 -12.37 -0.52 -4.91
C LYS A 56 -13.59 0.11 -5.59
N LEU A 57 -13.44 1.31 -6.10
CA LEU A 57 -14.54 2.05 -6.74
C LEU A 57 -15.02 1.38 -8.03
N VAL A 58 -14.13 0.72 -8.79
CA VAL A 58 -14.52 0.00 -10.00
C VAL A 58 -15.02 -1.43 -9.73
N GLY A 59 -15.15 -1.82 -8.47
CA GLY A 59 -15.83 -3.05 -8.07
C GLY A 59 -14.96 -4.20 -7.59
N PHE A 60 -13.65 -3.99 -7.46
CA PHE A 60 -12.76 -5.00 -6.89
C PHE A 60 -12.84 -4.98 -5.36
N LYS A 61 -12.37 -6.05 -4.73
CA LYS A 61 -12.26 -6.14 -3.26
C LYS A 61 -10.78 -6.20 -2.88
N PRO A 62 -10.09 -5.05 -2.79
CA PRO A 62 -8.68 -5.05 -2.47
C PRO A 62 -8.45 -5.27 -0.98
N ILE A 63 -7.42 -6.07 -0.68
CA ILE A 63 -6.89 -6.26 0.66
C ILE A 63 -5.44 -5.83 0.63
N ILE A 64 -5.06 -4.85 1.44
CA ILE A 64 -3.68 -4.41 1.55
C ILE A 64 -2.98 -5.24 2.62
N VAL A 65 -1.88 -5.89 2.23
CA VAL A 65 -0.98 -6.57 3.15
C VAL A 65 0.29 -5.75 3.22
N HIS A 66 0.57 -5.18 4.38
CA HIS A 66 1.72 -4.29 4.54
C HIS A 66 2.76 -4.88 5.49
N GLY A 67 4.00 -4.42 5.32
CA GLY A 67 5.09 -4.67 6.25
C GLY A 67 5.34 -3.47 7.16
N GLY A 68 6.56 -3.32 7.61
CA GLY A 68 6.97 -2.24 8.50
C GLY A 68 8.35 -2.45 9.10
N GLY A 69 9.21 -3.25 8.43
CA GLY A 69 10.53 -3.59 8.98
C GLY A 69 11.38 -2.37 9.33
N LYS A 70 11.40 -1.36 8.48
CA LYS A 70 12.17 -0.12 8.73
C LYS A 70 11.59 0.70 9.87
N GLU A 71 10.28 0.79 9.97
CA GLU A 71 9.62 1.45 11.10
C GLU A 71 9.85 0.71 12.41
N ILE A 72 9.81 -0.62 12.38
CA ILE A 72 10.13 -1.43 13.56
C ILE A 72 11.55 -1.18 14.01
N SER A 73 12.54 -1.19 13.09
CA SER A 73 13.93 -0.91 13.41
C SER A 73 14.12 0.47 14.02
N LYS A 74 13.47 1.47 13.47
CA LYS A 74 13.49 2.85 13.95
C LYS A 74 13.02 2.94 15.42
N TRP A 75 11.91 2.28 15.74
CA TRP A 75 11.37 2.32 17.10
C TRP A 75 12.15 1.44 18.07
N VAL A 76 12.70 0.33 17.60
CA VAL A 76 13.63 -0.48 18.41
C VAL A 76 14.85 0.35 18.83
N GLU A 77 15.44 1.09 17.92
CA GLU A 77 16.54 2.00 18.19
C GLU A 77 16.13 3.13 19.15
N LYS A 78 14.97 3.73 18.94
CA LYS A 78 14.43 4.77 19.85
C LYS A 78 14.20 4.26 21.27
N ALA A 79 13.90 2.98 21.42
CA ALA A 79 13.73 2.34 22.72
C ALA A 79 15.06 1.95 23.38
N GLY A 80 16.19 2.25 22.75
CA GLY A 80 17.52 1.94 23.26
C GLY A 80 17.98 0.51 23.01
N MET A 81 17.29 -0.23 22.13
CA MET A 81 17.65 -1.58 21.74
C MET A 81 18.32 -1.59 20.37
N GLU A 82 18.99 -2.69 20.04
CA GLU A 82 19.60 -2.89 18.73
C GLU A 82 18.76 -3.84 17.88
N PRO A 83 18.40 -3.43 16.63
CA PRO A 83 17.80 -4.37 15.69
C PRO A 83 18.81 -5.47 15.33
N LYS A 84 18.37 -6.72 15.39
CA LYS A 84 19.21 -7.88 15.06
C LYS A 84 18.57 -8.70 13.95
N PHE A 85 19.41 -9.13 13.00
CA PHE A 85 18.98 -9.93 11.87
C PHE A 85 19.92 -11.12 11.69
N ILE A 86 19.35 -12.26 11.30
CA ILE A 86 20.10 -13.45 10.89
C ILE A 86 19.54 -13.88 9.55
N ASN A 87 20.40 -13.96 8.52
CA ASN A 87 20.00 -14.30 7.15
C ASN A 87 18.81 -13.48 6.62
N GLY A 88 18.81 -12.19 6.92
CA GLY A 88 17.72 -11.29 6.49
C GLY A 88 16.46 -11.36 7.33
N LEU A 89 16.39 -12.27 8.28
CA LEU A 89 15.25 -12.41 9.19
C LEU A 89 15.52 -11.69 10.51
N ARG A 90 14.54 -10.94 11.00
CA ARG A 90 14.66 -10.27 12.28
C ARG A 90 14.68 -11.27 13.42
N VAL A 91 15.64 -11.09 14.34
CA VAL A 91 15.62 -11.79 15.62
C VAL A 91 14.68 -11.01 16.53
N THR A 92 13.56 -11.63 16.88
CA THR A 92 12.47 -10.96 17.61
C THR A 92 12.33 -11.59 18.98
N ASP A 93 12.92 -10.95 19.99
CA ASP A 93 12.70 -11.32 21.39
C ASP A 93 11.35 -10.75 21.87
N LYS A 94 11.02 -10.99 23.14
CA LYS A 94 9.73 -10.57 23.71
C LYS A 94 9.53 -9.05 23.63
N ASP A 95 10.54 -8.26 23.99
CA ASP A 95 10.43 -6.80 23.98
C ASP A 95 10.35 -6.26 22.55
N THR A 96 11.12 -6.81 21.64
CA THR A 96 11.05 -6.47 20.21
C THR A 96 9.68 -6.82 19.64
N MET A 97 9.10 -7.95 20.07
CA MET A 97 7.77 -8.37 19.61
C MET A 97 6.68 -7.38 20.03
N GLU A 98 6.73 -6.89 21.26
CA GLU A 98 5.78 -5.86 21.73
C GLU A 98 5.89 -4.58 20.92
N LEU A 99 7.11 -4.13 20.63
CA LEU A 99 7.34 -2.97 19.77
C LEU A 99 6.85 -3.21 18.35
N ALA A 100 7.12 -4.39 17.77
CA ALA A 100 6.68 -4.73 16.43
C ALA A 100 5.15 -4.69 16.32
N GLU A 101 4.46 -5.23 17.30
CA GLU A 101 3.00 -5.21 17.36
C GLU A 101 2.45 -3.78 17.37
N MET A 102 3.02 -2.94 18.23
CA MET A 102 2.63 -1.52 18.34
C MET A 102 2.90 -0.76 17.04
N VAL A 103 4.07 -0.95 16.46
CA VAL A 103 4.49 -0.26 15.22
C VAL A 103 3.65 -0.69 14.04
N LEU A 104 3.40 -1.99 13.89
CA LEU A 104 2.56 -2.50 12.80
C LEU A 104 1.12 -2.00 12.92
N GLY A 105 0.60 -1.91 14.14
CA GLY A 105 -0.71 -1.30 14.39
C GLY A 105 -0.74 0.17 13.99
N LYS A 106 0.30 0.92 14.31
CA LYS A 106 0.44 2.32 13.91
C LYS A 106 0.47 2.48 12.38
N VAL A 107 1.28 1.67 11.70
CA VAL A 107 1.35 1.69 10.22
C VAL A 107 -0.01 1.38 9.63
N ASN A 108 -0.68 0.34 10.13
CA ASN A 108 -2.01 -0.05 9.67
C ASN A 108 -3.01 1.12 9.78
N LYS A 109 -3.10 1.74 10.94
CA LYS A 109 -4.03 2.85 11.16
C LYS A 109 -3.70 4.08 10.34
N SER A 110 -2.42 4.35 10.07
CA SER A 110 -2.04 5.45 9.19
C SER A 110 -2.52 5.23 7.76
N LEU A 111 -2.49 3.99 7.27
CA LEU A 111 -3.03 3.62 5.96
C LEU A 111 -4.55 3.75 5.92
N VAL A 112 -5.23 3.30 6.97
CA VAL A 112 -6.69 3.43 7.09
C VAL A 112 -7.11 4.89 7.03
N GLN A 113 -6.43 5.77 7.76
CA GLN A 113 -6.71 7.20 7.72
C GLN A 113 -6.51 7.81 6.33
N LEU A 114 -5.45 7.39 5.64
CA LEU A 114 -5.17 7.87 4.29
C LEU A 114 -6.26 7.41 3.31
N VAL A 115 -6.68 6.15 3.38
CA VAL A 115 -7.79 5.63 2.57
C VAL A 115 -9.06 6.45 2.81
N GLU A 116 -9.41 6.70 4.06
CA GLU A 116 -10.59 7.48 4.42
C GLU A 116 -10.53 8.91 3.86
N SER A 117 -9.34 9.52 3.86
CA SER A 117 -9.17 10.87 3.34
C SER A 117 -9.33 10.97 1.83
N LEU A 118 -9.14 9.87 1.10
CA LEU A 118 -9.22 9.79 -0.37
C LEU A 118 -10.55 9.22 -0.87
N ALA A 119 -11.34 8.71 0.02
CA ALA A 119 -12.63 8.09 -0.33
C ALA A 119 -13.75 9.12 -0.57
#